data_587981a3c3e2b0a709819d9552cf3c91
#
_entry.id   587981a3c3e2b0a709819d9552cf3c91
#
_cell.length_a   1.000
_cell.length_b   1.000
_cell.length_c   1.000
_cell.angle_alpha   90.00
_cell.angle_beta   90.00
_cell.angle_gamma   90.00
#
_symmetry.space_group_name_H-M   'P 1'
#
loop_
_entity.id
_entity.type
_entity.pdbx_description
1 polymer ?
#
loop_
_entity_poly.entity_id
_entity_poly.type
_entity_poly.pdbx_seq_one_letter_code
_entity_poly.pdbx_strand_id
1 'polypeptide(L)'
;MKTLISALLLGACATAASAQTGNPGGPINDHLGDYDYGVCRGVDPVCYHDWARAPVKQYRVLLYTHTAGPRHANLGTPLAPGLNPALAENNVVQREMLRIAGENGWAIDYTEDPSQMANLSGYNAVIFISTSREALDDTGKTALRQYIRAGGGFVAIHNAFGTLYNWPWYEGLLGNANFYDHGPARPADVVVVDGKNAATKGLPARWRFHDEWYNLVPFPTKVRFLATVDEKSWGAGDVRAEPLPIGAPNGPRPANLPPLSRYPSVVGRSPGHGSFHPVAWCQYYDGGKVFATTLGHDAKAFEKDGEPGASQFQSLIVGGIKSVMGAEPFCR
;
A
#
# COMPACT_ATOMS: atom_id res chain seq x y z
N MET A 1 -45.84 69.78 -19.62
CA MET A 1 -44.75 69.19 -18.79
C MET A 1 -45.18 67.77 -18.51
N LYS A 2 -44.63 66.80 -19.19
CA LYS A 2 -44.92 65.39 -19.00
C LYS A 2 -43.65 64.73 -18.40
N THR A 3 -43.79 64.27 -17.18
CA THR A 3 -42.73 63.60 -16.45
C THR A 3 -42.75 62.10 -16.81
N LEU A 4 -41.66 61.62 -17.44
CA LEU A 4 -41.43 60.20 -17.67
C LEU A 4 -40.79 59.60 -16.43
N ILE A 5 -41.43 58.58 -15.85
CA ILE A 5 -40.86 57.72 -14.78
C ILE A 5 -40.31 56.51 -15.49
N SER A 6 -38.96 56.37 -15.49
CA SER A 6 -38.28 55.16 -15.94
C SER A 6 -38.25 54.15 -14.79
N ALA A 7 -38.88 53.03 -14.94
CA ALA A 7 -38.80 51.90 -14.03
C ALA A 7 -37.58 51.06 -14.39
N LEU A 8 -36.61 50.99 -13.48
CA LEU A 8 -35.46 50.04 -13.55
C LEU A 8 -35.96 48.65 -13.09
N LEU A 9 -36.03 47.72 -14.02
CA LEU A 9 -36.18 46.29 -13.67
C LEU A 9 -34.82 45.72 -13.28
N LEU A 10 -34.58 45.55 -11.98
CA LEU A 10 -33.52 44.71 -11.49
C LEU A 10 -33.86 43.22 -11.72
N GLY A 11 -33.25 42.65 -12.75
CA GLY A 11 -33.25 41.20 -12.95
C GLY A 11 -32.38 40.51 -11.89
N ALA A 12 -32.97 39.89 -10.93
CA ALA A 12 -32.31 38.98 -10.02
C ALA A 12 -31.94 37.68 -10.78
N CYS A 13 -30.69 37.54 -11.19
CA CYS A 13 -30.15 36.23 -11.57
C CYS A 13 -30.14 35.34 -10.34
N ALA A 14 -31.16 34.54 -10.15
CA ALA A 14 -31.11 33.40 -9.25
C ALA A 14 -30.20 32.36 -9.88
N THR A 15 -28.92 32.30 -9.45
CA THR A 15 -28.10 31.12 -9.67
C THR A 15 -28.74 29.99 -8.89
N ALA A 16 -29.44 29.11 -9.61
CA ALA A 16 -29.88 27.84 -9.05
C ALA A 16 -28.58 27.05 -8.71
N ALA A 17 -28.19 27.09 -7.44
CA ALA A 17 -27.33 26.07 -6.89
C ALA A 17 -28.09 24.76 -7.05
N SER A 18 -27.70 23.94 -8.02
CA SER A 18 -28.15 22.56 -8.10
C SER A 18 -27.62 21.86 -6.85
N ALA A 19 -28.42 21.86 -5.78
CA ALA A 19 -28.21 20.91 -4.71
C ALA A 19 -28.32 19.53 -5.39
N GLN A 20 -27.19 18.83 -5.48
CA GLN A 20 -27.21 17.40 -5.79
C GLN A 20 -27.99 16.72 -4.67
N THR A 21 -29.28 16.58 -4.89
CA THR A 21 -30.10 15.73 -4.05
C THR A 21 -29.73 14.30 -4.39
N GLY A 22 -28.73 13.77 -3.66
CA GLY A 22 -28.45 12.35 -3.71
C GLY A 22 -29.76 11.60 -3.50
N ASN A 23 -30.09 10.68 -4.38
CA ASN A 23 -31.29 9.84 -4.22
C ASN A 23 -31.06 8.93 -2.99
N PRO A 24 -31.75 9.14 -1.86
CA PRO A 24 -31.50 8.39 -0.64
C PRO A 24 -31.86 6.89 -0.76
N GLY A 25 -32.39 6.44 -1.88
CA GLY A 25 -32.76 5.05 -2.13
C GLY A 25 -32.01 4.39 -3.29
N GLY A 26 -31.09 5.10 -3.98
CA GLY A 26 -30.28 4.53 -5.05
C GLY A 26 -28.99 3.87 -4.53
N PRO A 27 -28.38 2.96 -5.29
CA PRO A 27 -27.05 2.48 -4.99
C PRO A 27 -26.09 3.67 -4.87
N ILE A 28 -25.32 3.74 -3.80
CA ILE A 28 -24.36 4.83 -3.54
C ILE A 28 -23.46 5.07 -4.76
N ASN A 29 -23.15 4.01 -5.49
CA ASN A 29 -22.25 4.03 -6.65
C ASN A 29 -22.84 4.73 -7.89
N ASP A 30 -24.15 4.86 -8.01
CA ASP A 30 -24.77 5.52 -9.17
C ASP A 30 -24.59 7.04 -9.18
N HIS A 31 -24.26 7.63 -8.02
CA HIS A 31 -24.22 9.07 -7.83
C HIS A 31 -22.86 9.62 -7.42
N LEU A 32 -21.97 8.77 -6.98
CA LEU A 32 -20.68 9.11 -6.42
C LEU A 32 -19.62 8.21 -7.05
N GLY A 33 -19.23 8.53 -8.29
CA GLY A 33 -18.33 7.70 -9.11
C GLY A 33 -17.01 7.29 -8.42
N ASP A 34 -16.57 8.05 -7.41
CA ASP A 34 -15.34 7.80 -6.67
C ASP A 34 -15.57 7.08 -5.33
N TYR A 35 -16.82 6.76 -4.98
CA TYR A 35 -17.12 5.99 -3.78
C TYR A 35 -17.22 4.50 -4.06
N ASP A 36 -16.71 3.70 -3.14
CA ASP A 36 -16.75 2.24 -3.15
C ASP A 36 -17.11 1.76 -1.74
N TYR A 37 -18.23 1.07 -1.61
CA TYR A 37 -18.78 0.66 -0.29
C TYR A 37 -18.93 1.82 0.71
N GLY A 38 -19.27 3.01 0.26
CA GLY A 38 -19.38 4.22 1.08
C GLY A 38 -18.05 4.87 1.46
N VAL A 39 -16.95 4.46 0.83
CA VAL A 39 -15.62 5.02 1.01
C VAL A 39 -15.21 5.79 -0.24
N CYS A 40 -14.83 7.06 -0.08
CA CYS A 40 -14.21 7.82 -1.17
C CYS A 40 -12.82 7.28 -1.45
N ARG A 41 -12.55 6.89 -2.69
CA ARG A 41 -11.23 6.44 -3.12
C ARG A 41 -10.94 6.75 -4.58
N GLY A 42 -9.68 6.87 -4.91
CA GLY A 42 -9.22 7.14 -6.26
C GLY A 42 -7.99 8.03 -6.29
N VAL A 43 -7.74 8.64 -7.44
CA VAL A 43 -6.57 9.51 -7.67
C VAL A 43 -6.91 11.00 -7.52
N ASP A 44 -8.18 11.33 -7.34
CA ASP A 44 -8.64 12.70 -7.14
C ASP A 44 -8.43 13.12 -5.67
N PRO A 45 -7.77 14.25 -5.41
CA PRO A 45 -7.59 14.78 -4.06
C PRO A 45 -8.91 15.14 -3.34
N VAL A 46 -10.06 15.14 -4.00
CA VAL A 46 -11.37 15.28 -3.34
C VAL A 46 -11.62 14.23 -2.27
N CYS A 47 -11.00 13.04 -2.40
CA CYS A 47 -11.07 11.97 -1.40
C CYS A 47 -10.09 12.15 -0.23
N TYR A 48 -9.31 13.23 -0.18
CA TYR A 48 -8.38 13.51 0.91
C TYR A 48 -9.03 14.42 1.96
N HIS A 49 -8.88 14.04 3.23
CA HIS A 49 -9.29 14.86 4.35
C HIS A 49 -8.07 15.54 4.99
N ASP A 50 -8.04 16.86 4.91
CA ASP A 50 -7.06 17.67 5.63
C ASP A 50 -7.63 18.09 6.98
N TRP A 51 -7.91 17.10 7.83
CA TRP A 51 -8.49 17.36 9.14
C TRP A 51 -7.41 17.65 10.17
N ALA A 52 -7.04 18.95 10.24
CA ALA A 52 -6.28 19.52 11.34
C ALA A 52 -4.97 18.79 11.69
N ARG A 53 -4.13 18.52 10.71
CA ARG A 53 -2.75 18.16 11.01
C ARG A 53 -1.96 19.44 11.31
N ALA A 54 -1.50 19.59 12.54
CA ALA A 54 -0.60 20.67 12.90
C ALA A 54 0.64 20.65 12.00
N PRO A 55 1.22 21.82 11.67
CA PRO A 55 2.49 21.88 10.95
C PRO A 55 3.53 21.02 11.66
N VAL A 56 4.20 20.14 10.93
CA VAL A 56 5.13 19.17 11.50
C VAL A 56 6.51 19.80 11.57
N LYS A 57 7.12 19.83 12.77
CA LYS A 57 8.53 20.21 12.89
C LYS A 57 9.47 19.13 12.40
N GLN A 58 9.09 17.88 12.59
CA GLN A 58 9.80 16.69 12.13
C GLN A 58 8.79 15.60 11.80
N TYR A 59 8.90 15.02 10.60
CA TYR A 59 8.07 13.88 10.22
C TYR A 59 8.39 12.66 11.08
N ARG A 60 7.35 11.92 11.45
CA ARG A 60 7.45 10.70 12.26
C ARG A 60 6.62 9.59 11.63
N VAL A 61 7.19 8.40 11.52
CA VAL A 61 6.52 7.23 10.97
C VAL A 61 6.51 6.07 11.97
N LEU A 62 5.50 5.20 11.87
CA LEU A 62 5.44 3.93 12.59
C LEU A 62 5.65 2.79 11.61
N LEU A 63 6.68 1.99 11.83
CA LEU A 63 6.91 0.73 11.14
C LEU A 63 6.25 -0.41 11.92
N TYR A 64 5.34 -1.14 11.27
CA TYR A 64 4.63 -2.27 11.83
C TYR A 64 4.94 -3.53 11.03
N THR A 65 5.47 -4.58 11.72
CA THR A 65 5.93 -5.82 11.09
C THR A 65 5.36 -7.07 11.75
N HIS A 66 4.20 -6.96 12.44
CA HIS A 66 3.56 -8.09 13.11
C HIS A 66 3.09 -9.17 12.13
N THR A 67 3.33 -10.42 12.50
CA THR A 67 2.92 -11.58 11.71
C THR A 67 2.04 -12.52 12.55
N ALA A 68 0.78 -12.69 12.16
CA ALA A 68 -0.13 -13.67 12.74
C ALA A 68 -0.19 -14.97 11.89
N GLY A 69 0.70 -15.12 10.94
CA GLY A 69 0.81 -16.23 10.00
C GLY A 69 2.24 -16.41 9.50
N PRO A 70 2.45 -16.69 8.22
CA PRO A 70 3.79 -16.80 7.65
C PRO A 70 4.64 -15.57 7.96
N ARG A 71 5.89 -15.80 8.39
CA ARG A 71 6.87 -14.76 8.69
C ARG A 71 7.98 -14.82 7.67
N HIS A 72 8.19 -13.71 6.97
CA HIS A 72 9.29 -13.57 6.03
C HIS A 72 10.63 -13.54 6.75
N ALA A 73 11.64 -14.17 6.17
CA ALA A 73 12.98 -14.26 6.75
C ALA A 73 13.63 -12.88 6.97
N ASN A 74 13.29 -11.89 6.13
CA ASN A 74 13.79 -10.53 6.21
C ASN A 74 13.40 -9.78 7.51
N LEU A 75 12.34 -10.23 8.18
CA LEU A 75 11.92 -9.71 9.49
C LEU A 75 12.73 -10.27 10.66
N GLY A 76 13.43 -11.39 10.45
CA GLY A 76 14.27 -12.03 11.47
C GLY A 76 13.49 -12.54 12.69
N THR A 77 14.13 -12.52 13.84
CA THR A 77 13.54 -12.93 15.12
C THR A 77 12.35 -12.05 15.49
N PRO A 78 11.22 -12.62 15.97
CA PRO A 78 10.10 -11.85 16.47
C PRO A 78 10.52 -10.84 17.54
N LEU A 79 9.97 -9.64 17.47
CA LEU A 79 10.27 -8.56 18.40
C LEU A 79 9.57 -8.78 19.75
N ALA A 80 10.18 -8.32 20.83
CA ALA A 80 9.52 -8.24 22.12
C ALA A 80 8.33 -7.24 22.06
N PRO A 81 7.30 -7.41 22.92
CA PRO A 81 6.21 -6.45 23.02
C PRO A 81 6.68 -5.03 23.31
N GLY A 82 5.91 -4.05 22.89
CA GLY A 82 6.16 -2.62 23.12
C GLY A 82 6.67 -1.90 21.88
N LEU A 83 7.02 -0.63 22.11
CA LEU A 83 7.54 0.26 21.07
C LEU A 83 9.07 0.29 21.13
N ASN A 84 9.72 0.17 19.97
CA ASN A 84 11.18 0.20 19.81
C ASN A 84 11.93 -0.84 20.69
N PRO A 85 11.52 -2.11 20.69
CA PRO A 85 12.25 -3.14 21.43
C PRO A 85 13.66 -3.36 20.83
N ALA A 86 14.53 -4.01 21.58
CA ALA A 86 15.87 -4.35 21.09
C ALA A 86 15.82 -5.19 19.81
N LEU A 87 16.66 -4.88 18.83
CA LEU A 87 16.78 -5.59 17.56
C LEU A 87 17.91 -6.60 17.60
N ALA A 88 17.62 -7.81 17.09
CA ALA A 88 18.65 -8.79 16.77
C ALA A 88 19.35 -8.45 15.44
N GLU A 89 20.48 -9.09 15.16
CA GLU A 89 21.22 -8.87 13.90
C GLU A 89 20.38 -9.22 12.66
N ASN A 90 19.55 -10.24 12.75
CA ASN A 90 18.71 -10.73 11.66
C ASN A 90 17.40 -9.93 11.46
N ASN A 91 17.11 -8.92 12.29
CA ASN A 91 15.99 -7.99 12.04
C ASN A 91 16.37 -6.96 10.97
N VAL A 92 16.64 -7.44 9.76
CA VAL A 92 17.22 -6.62 8.67
C VAL A 92 16.28 -5.49 8.28
N VAL A 93 15.01 -5.76 8.04
CA VAL A 93 14.03 -4.75 7.63
C VAL A 93 13.97 -3.61 8.63
N GLN A 94 13.84 -3.91 9.92
CA GLN A 94 13.74 -2.88 10.96
C GLN A 94 15.01 -2.04 11.03
N ARG A 95 16.17 -2.67 10.99
CA ARG A 95 17.48 -1.98 11.04
C ARG A 95 17.69 -1.07 9.83
N GLU A 96 17.39 -1.58 8.64
CA GLU A 96 17.56 -0.81 7.41
C GLU A 96 16.55 0.33 7.30
N MET A 97 15.32 0.13 7.75
CA MET A 97 14.35 1.23 7.81
C MET A 97 14.74 2.32 8.80
N LEU A 98 15.42 1.98 9.92
CA LEU A 98 16.03 2.97 10.82
C LEU A 98 17.13 3.75 10.10
N ARG A 99 18.03 3.08 9.34
CA ARG A 99 19.05 3.73 8.52
C ARG A 99 18.43 4.67 7.49
N ILE A 100 17.44 4.17 6.72
CA ILE A 100 16.73 4.94 5.69
C ILE A 100 16.08 6.18 6.30
N ALA A 101 15.43 6.04 7.45
CA ALA A 101 14.80 7.17 8.15
C ALA A 101 15.85 8.21 8.57
N GLY A 102 16.97 7.78 9.15
CA GLY A 102 18.06 8.66 9.55
C GLY A 102 18.68 9.42 8.36
N GLU A 103 18.94 8.73 7.25
CA GLU A 103 19.46 9.35 6.02
C GLU A 103 18.49 10.37 5.39
N ASN A 104 17.19 10.25 5.66
CA ASN A 104 16.15 11.13 5.13
C ASN A 104 15.59 12.13 6.14
N GLY A 105 16.06 12.14 7.38
CA GLY A 105 15.72 13.15 8.39
C GLY A 105 14.32 13.03 9.00
N TRP A 106 13.69 11.86 8.99
CA TRP A 106 12.45 11.63 9.75
C TRP A 106 12.68 10.71 10.96
N ALA A 107 11.83 10.86 11.98
CA ALA A 107 11.79 9.95 13.10
C ALA A 107 11.00 8.68 12.73
N ILE A 108 11.43 7.54 13.24
CA ILE A 108 10.77 6.27 13.04
C ILE A 108 10.69 5.49 14.34
N ASP A 109 9.49 5.02 14.67
CA ASP A 109 9.28 3.98 15.66
C ASP A 109 8.95 2.67 14.96
N TYR A 110 9.19 1.55 15.63
CA TYR A 110 8.88 0.23 15.10
C TYR A 110 8.30 -0.68 16.18
N THR A 111 7.42 -1.59 15.77
CA THR A 111 6.79 -2.55 16.68
C THR A 111 6.21 -3.75 15.94
N GLU A 112 6.06 -4.86 16.68
CA GLU A 112 5.23 -6.00 16.33
C GLU A 112 4.08 -6.20 17.35
N ASP A 113 3.97 -5.31 18.32
CA ASP A 113 2.93 -5.36 19.35
C ASP A 113 1.63 -4.71 18.84
N PRO A 114 0.53 -5.47 18.65
CA PRO A 114 -0.73 -4.92 18.18
C PRO A 114 -1.30 -3.81 19.08
N SER A 115 -1.00 -3.82 20.39
CA SER A 115 -1.47 -2.80 21.32
C SER A 115 -0.94 -1.41 20.98
N GLN A 116 0.23 -1.30 20.35
CA GLN A 116 0.82 -0.03 19.91
C GLN A 116 0.06 0.59 18.74
N MET A 117 -0.80 -0.18 18.06
CA MET A 117 -1.67 0.32 16.99
C MET A 117 -2.89 1.08 17.51
N ALA A 118 -3.13 1.12 18.83
CA ALA A 118 -4.29 1.81 19.42
C ALA A 118 -4.21 3.35 19.31
N ASN A 119 -3.02 3.92 19.16
CA ASN A 119 -2.83 5.38 19.08
C ASN A 119 -1.85 5.76 17.96
N LEU A 120 -2.39 6.19 16.83
CA LEU A 120 -1.63 6.54 15.62
C LEU A 120 -1.54 8.04 15.35
N SER A 121 -2.17 8.90 16.21
CA SER A 121 -2.31 10.34 15.96
C SER A 121 -0.97 11.09 15.86
N GLY A 122 0.09 10.56 16.50
CA GLY A 122 1.43 11.15 16.50
C GLY A 122 2.26 10.87 15.24
N TYR A 123 1.77 10.04 14.32
CA TYR A 123 2.51 9.62 13.12
C TYR A 123 1.99 10.29 11.85
N ASN A 124 2.91 10.64 10.95
CA ASN A 124 2.57 11.16 9.62
C ASN A 124 2.33 10.04 8.61
N ALA A 125 2.96 8.87 8.82
CA ALA A 125 2.68 7.66 8.08
C ALA A 125 2.77 6.43 8.98
N VAL A 126 1.97 5.41 8.65
CA VAL A 126 2.05 4.04 9.17
C VAL A 126 2.50 3.14 8.03
N ILE A 127 3.54 2.35 8.27
CA ILE A 127 4.18 1.51 7.25
C ILE A 127 4.02 0.06 7.66
N PHE A 128 3.32 -0.73 6.86
CA PHE A 128 3.26 -2.18 7.00
C PHE A 128 4.26 -2.82 6.05
N ILE A 129 5.20 -3.59 6.59
CA ILE A 129 6.14 -4.38 5.81
C ILE A 129 6.02 -5.85 6.19
N SER A 130 5.75 -6.69 5.22
CA SER A 130 5.71 -8.16 5.38
C SER A 130 4.85 -8.62 6.56
N THR A 131 3.81 -7.84 6.94
CA THR A 131 2.79 -8.27 7.89
C THR A 131 2.02 -9.47 7.33
N SER A 132 1.34 -10.25 8.18
CA SER A 132 0.59 -11.40 7.68
C SER A 132 -0.65 -11.73 8.51
N ARG A 133 -1.70 -12.20 7.81
CA ARG A 133 -2.95 -12.72 8.39
C ARG A 133 -3.65 -11.66 9.27
N GLU A 134 -4.22 -12.06 10.40
CA GLU A 134 -4.94 -11.15 11.32
C GLU A 134 -3.94 -10.36 12.18
N ALA A 135 -3.21 -9.45 11.55
CA ALA A 135 -2.14 -8.68 12.19
C ALA A 135 -2.66 -7.59 13.16
N LEU A 136 -3.95 -7.29 13.18
CA LEU A 136 -4.58 -6.29 14.06
C LEU A 136 -5.78 -6.91 14.78
N ASP A 137 -5.94 -6.54 16.05
CA ASP A 137 -7.19 -6.72 16.78
C ASP A 137 -8.23 -5.64 16.39
N ASP A 138 -9.44 -5.71 16.94
CA ASP A 138 -10.51 -4.75 16.61
C ASP A 138 -10.19 -3.32 17.04
N THR A 139 -9.40 -3.15 18.10
CA THR A 139 -8.92 -1.83 18.56
C THR A 139 -7.96 -1.23 17.52
N GLY A 140 -6.97 -2.01 17.09
CA GLY A 140 -6.01 -1.61 16.05
C GLY A 140 -6.68 -1.34 14.70
N LYS A 141 -7.66 -2.17 14.29
CA LYS A 141 -8.48 -1.93 13.08
C LYS A 141 -9.24 -0.62 13.17
N THR A 142 -9.89 -0.35 14.31
CA THR A 142 -10.63 0.89 14.54
C THR A 142 -9.69 2.11 14.50
N ALA A 143 -8.57 2.04 15.21
CA ALA A 143 -7.60 3.13 15.25
C ALA A 143 -6.99 3.41 13.87
N LEU A 144 -6.61 2.37 13.11
CA LEU A 144 -6.10 2.53 11.76
C LEU A 144 -7.13 3.21 10.83
N ARG A 145 -8.39 2.77 10.89
CA ARG A 145 -9.45 3.38 10.09
C ARG A 145 -9.68 4.86 10.45
N GLN A 146 -9.72 5.19 11.73
CA GLN A 146 -9.86 6.58 12.19
C GLN A 146 -8.65 7.44 11.78
N TYR A 147 -7.45 6.90 11.90
CA TYR A 147 -6.21 7.55 11.50
C TYR A 147 -6.19 7.88 10.01
N ILE A 148 -6.54 6.91 9.16
CA ILE A 148 -6.64 7.10 7.71
C ILE A 148 -7.70 8.14 7.38
N ARG A 149 -8.90 8.02 7.96
CA ARG A 149 -10.01 8.94 7.73
C ARG A 149 -9.68 10.39 8.12
N ALA A 150 -8.82 10.57 9.11
CA ALA A 150 -8.33 11.89 9.51
C ALA A 150 -7.21 12.45 8.61
N GLY A 151 -6.91 11.81 7.48
CA GLY A 151 -5.85 12.24 6.55
C GLY A 151 -4.49 11.58 6.77
N GLY A 152 -4.43 10.45 7.49
CA GLY A 152 -3.20 9.69 7.74
C GLY A 152 -2.56 9.14 6.48
N GLY A 153 -1.22 9.03 6.49
CA GLY A 153 -0.46 8.35 5.45
C GLY A 153 -0.34 6.84 5.71
N PHE A 154 -0.48 6.01 4.70
CA PHE A 154 -0.28 4.57 4.80
C PHE A 154 0.65 4.06 3.70
N VAL A 155 1.53 3.15 4.07
CA VAL A 155 2.44 2.48 3.14
C VAL A 155 2.32 0.97 3.32
N ALA A 156 2.03 0.26 2.24
CA ALA A 156 2.00 -1.20 2.19
C ALA A 156 3.18 -1.71 1.37
N ILE A 157 3.99 -2.60 1.96
CA ILE A 157 5.15 -3.19 1.31
C ILE A 157 5.06 -4.71 1.41
N HIS A 158 5.21 -5.37 0.28
CA HIS A 158 5.29 -6.83 0.11
C HIS A 158 4.11 -7.55 0.75
N ASN A 159 4.33 -8.42 1.73
CA ASN A 159 3.24 -9.23 2.32
C ASN A 159 2.23 -8.45 3.18
N ALA A 160 2.31 -7.11 3.22
CA ALA A 160 1.19 -6.31 3.66
C ALA A 160 -0.10 -6.62 2.84
N PHE A 161 0.06 -7.14 1.62
CA PHE A 161 -1.04 -7.67 0.80
C PHE A 161 -1.58 -9.01 1.27
N GLY A 162 -0.82 -9.76 2.07
CA GLY A 162 -1.21 -11.02 2.70
C GLY A 162 -1.82 -10.86 4.09
N THR A 163 -2.40 -9.70 4.38
CA THR A 163 -2.83 -9.27 5.71
C THR A 163 -4.32 -8.92 5.70
N LEU A 164 -5.04 -9.23 6.80
CA LEU A 164 -6.42 -8.83 7.07
C LEU A 164 -7.42 -9.16 5.96
N TYR A 165 -7.31 -10.34 5.36
CA TYR A 165 -8.15 -10.79 4.24
C TYR A 165 -9.66 -10.71 4.50
N ASN A 166 -10.09 -10.81 5.76
CA ASN A 166 -11.49 -10.76 6.13
C ASN A 166 -12.00 -9.32 6.38
N TRP A 167 -11.19 -8.32 6.04
CA TRP A 167 -11.56 -6.91 6.23
C TRP A 167 -11.59 -6.15 4.90
N PRO A 168 -12.77 -6.06 4.23
CA PRO A 168 -12.90 -5.42 2.91
C PRO A 168 -12.40 -3.97 2.87
N TRP A 169 -12.52 -3.25 3.99
CA TRP A 169 -11.98 -1.89 4.09
C TRP A 169 -10.45 -1.88 3.88
N TYR A 170 -9.74 -2.87 4.43
CA TYR A 170 -8.27 -2.98 4.25
C TYR A 170 -7.91 -3.38 2.81
N GLU A 171 -8.68 -4.27 2.18
CA GLU A 171 -8.53 -4.58 0.76
C GLU A 171 -8.66 -3.31 -0.10
N GLY A 172 -9.67 -2.48 0.19
CA GLY A 172 -9.84 -1.17 -0.45
C GLY A 172 -8.65 -0.24 -0.20
N LEU A 173 -8.09 -0.23 1.01
CA LEU A 173 -6.89 0.54 1.36
C LEU A 173 -5.69 0.12 0.50
N LEU A 174 -5.58 -1.15 0.13
CA LEU A 174 -4.54 -1.67 -0.75
C LEU A 174 -4.79 -1.39 -2.25
N GLY A 175 -5.86 -0.68 -2.60
CA GLY A 175 -6.25 -0.43 -3.99
C GLY A 175 -7.30 -1.42 -4.52
N ASN A 176 -8.04 -2.07 -3.64
CA ASN A 176 -8.93 -3.19 -3.94
C ASN A 176 -8.14 -4.39 -4.46
N ALA A 177 -7.05 -4.74 -3.75
CA ALA A 177 -6.13 -5.78 -4.14
C ALA A 177 -5.70 -6.63 -2.94
N ASN A 178 -5.59 -7.92 -3.14
CA ASN A 178 -5.05 -8.86 -2.16
C ASN A 178 -4.02 -9.77 -2.83
N PHE A 179 -3.07 -10.25 -2.02
CA PHE A 179 -2.19 -11.33 -2.44
C PHE A 179 -3.00 -12.59 -2.72
N TYR A 180 -2.79 -13.17 -3.89
CA TYR A 180 -3.39 -14.43 -4.29
C TYR A 180 -2.36 -15.56 -4.28
N ASP A 181 -1.31 -15.44 -5.09
CA ASP A 181 -0.16 -16.34 -5.14
C ASP A 181 1.07 -15.64 -5.76
N HIS A 182 2.15 -16.37 -5.86
CA HIS A 182 3.35 -16.02 -6.62
C HIS A 182 4.06 -17.28 -7.11
N GLY A 183 4.87 -17.15 -8.14
CA GLY A 183 5.87 -18.14 -8.52
C GLY A 183 7.13 -18.06 -7.64
N PRO A 184 8.15 -18.89 -7.93
CA PRO A 184 9.46 -18.75 -7.28
C PRO A 184 10.01 -17.33 -7.47
N ALA A 185 10.71 -16.82 -6.45
CA ALA A 185 11.46 -15.58 -6.58
C ALA A 185 12.41 -15.66 -7.78
N ARG A 186 12.45 -14.61 -8.58
CA ARG A 186 13.23 -14.57 -9.81
C ARG A 186 13.58 -13.16 -10.24
N PRO A 187 14.66 -12.96 -10.99
CA PRO A 187 15.00 -11.66 -11.54
C PRO A 187 14.03 -11.29 -12.68
N ALA A 188 13.53 -10.05 -12.68
CA ALA A 188 12.76 -9.46 -13.76
C ALA A 188 13.04 -7.96 -13.88
N ASP A 189 12.53 -7.34 -14.93
CA ASP A 189 12.67 -5.91 -15.14
C ASP A 189 11.44 -5.18 -14.61
N VAL A 190 11.64 -4.32 -13.62
CA VAL A 190 10.64 -3.35 -13.19
C VAL A 190 10.64 -2.17 -14.17
N VAL A 191 9.46 -1.78 -14.61
CA VAL A 191 9.25 -0.70 -15.59
C VAL A 191 8.49 0.44 -14.94
N VAL A 192 9.04 1.65 -14.97
CA VAL A 192 8.37 2.86 -14.51
C VAL A 192 7.26 3.23 -15.48
N VAL A 193 6.04 3.33 -14.98
CA VAL A 193 4.84 3.75 -15.73
C VAL A 193 4.66 5.27 -15.65
N ASP A 194 4.91 5.83 -14.47
CA ASP A 194 4.80 7.28 -14.22
C ASP A 194 6.10 7.82 -13.61
N GLY A 195 6.98 8.32 -14.43
CA GLY A 195 8.28 8.87 -14.02
C GLY A 195 8.22 10.27 -13.38
N LYS A 196 7.05 10.89 -13.29
CA LYS A 196 6.88 12.24 -12.68
C LYS A 196 6.45 12.17 -11.22
N ASN A 197 5.92 11.03 -10.80
CA ASN A 197 5.48 10.83 -9.42
C ASN A 197 6.66 10.89 -8.44
N ALA A 198 6.44 11.40 -7.23
CA ALA A 198 7.48 11.52 -6.19
C ALA A 198 8.16 10.17 -5.88
N ALA A 199 7.43 9.06 -5.93
CA ALA A 199 7.97 7.74 -5.66
C ALA A 199 8.89 7.20 -6.78
N THR A 200 8.71 7.66 -8.01
CA THR A 200 9.43 7.14 -9.19
C THR A 200 10.36 8.16 -9.82
N LYS A 201 10.27 9.42 -9.39
CA LYS A 201 11.11 10.50 -9.90
C LYS A 201 12.59 10.19 -9.69
N GLY A 202 13.35 10.26 -10.78
CA GLY A 202 14.79 9.99 -10.75
C GLY A 202 15.15 8.49 -10.87
N LEU A 203 14.16 7.60 -10.86
CA LEU A 203 14.41 6.19 -11.18
C LEU A 203 14.67 6.01 -12.69
N PRO A 204 15.50 5.03 -13.09
CA PRO A 204 15.62 4.65 -14.49
C PRO A 204 14.27 4.13 -14.99
N ALA A 205 13.98 4.32 -16.27
CA ALA A 205 12.72 3.85 -16.87
C ALA A 205 12.51 2.32 -16.73
N ARG A 206 13.61 1.61 -16.54
CA ARG A 206 13.64 0.15 -16.35
C ARG A 206 14.86 -0.22 -15.50
N TRP A 207 14.68 -1.15 -14.53
CA TRP A 207 15.80 -1.71 -13.77
C TRP A 207 15.58 -3.18 -13.46
N ARG A 208 16.66 -3.95 -13.38
CA ARG A 208 16.62 -5.36 -12.99
C ARG A 208 16.44 -5.48 -11.50
N PHE A 209 15.54 -6.37 -11.06
CA PHE A 209 15.29 -6.64 -9.65
C PHE A 209 14.96 -8.12 -9.46
N HIS A 210 15.29 -8.67 -8.30
CA HIS A 210 14.97 -10.05 -7.92
C HIS A 210 13.90 -10.01 -6.85
N ASP A 211 12.72 -10.63 -7.11
CA ASP A 211 11.61 -10.64 -6.14
C ASP A 211 10.64 -11.79 -6.38
N GLU A 212 9.71 -11.97 -5.47
CA GLU A 212 8.47 -12.69 -5.68
C GLU A 212 7.45 -11.78 -6.38
N TRP A 213 7.02 -12.16 -7.58
CA TRP A 213 6.09 -11.36 -8.35
C TRP A 213 4.66 -11.77 -8.00
N TYR A 214 4.01 -10.97 -7.16
CA TYR A 214 2.68 -11.26 -6.61
C TYR A 214 1.58 -11.16 -7.66
N ASN A 215 0.82 -12.22 -7.80
CA ASN A 215 -0.49 -12.16 -8.47
C ASN A 215 -1.53 -11.65 -7.48
N LEU A 216 -2.31 -10.66 -7.92
CA LEU A 216 -3.28 -9.96 -7.10
C LEU A 216 -4.71 -10.31 -7.52
N VAL A 217 -5.53 -10.72 -6.58
CA VAL A 217 -6.97 -10.95 -6.77
C VAL A 217 -7.73 -10.41 -5.57
N PRO A 218 -8.58 -9.39 -5.76
CA PRO A 218 -8.87 -8.65 -6.99
C PRO A 218 -7.66 -7.91 -7.58
N PHE A 219 -7.80 -7.49 -8.85
CA PHE A 219 -6.80 -6.64 -9.51
C PHE A 219 -6.97 -5.19 -9.07
N PRO A 220 -5.88 -4.43 -8.83
CA PRO A 220 -5.96 -3.05 -8.36
C PRO A 220 -6.80 -2.16 -9.28
N THR A 221 -7.70 -1.37 -8.68
CA THR A 221 -8.59 -0.46 -9.41
C THR A 221 -8.64 0.92 -8.77
N LYS A 222 -9.00 1.94 -9.54
CA LYS A 222 -9.07 3.35 -9.10
C LYS A 222 -7.76 3.85 -8.45
N VAL A 223 -6.63 3.33 -8.91
CA VAL A 223 -5.29 3.70 -8.44
C VAL A 223 -4.47 4.34 -9.57
N ARG A 224 -3.46 5.09 -9.22
CA ARG A 224 -2.43 5.54 -10.16
C ARG A 224 -1.28 4.54 -10.13
N PHE A 225 -1.11 3.80 -11.20
CA PHE A 225 0.00 2.86 -11.35
C PHE A 225 1.32 3.63 -11.55
N LEU A 226 2.33 3.23 -10.82
CA LEU A 226 3.66 3.87 -10.80
C LEU A 226 4.72 3.00 -11.45
N ALA A 227 4.65 1.68 -11.21
CA ALA A 227 5.56 0.72 -11.79
C ALA A 227 4.86 -0.63 -12.05
N THR A 228 5.35 -1.33 -13.06
CA THR A 228 4.94 -2.70 -13.43
C THR A 228 6.17 -3.59 -13.52
N VAL A 229 5.99 -4.91 -13.53
CA VAL A 229 7.03 -5.85 -13.95
C VAL A 229 6.76 -6.30 -15.38
N ASP A 230 7.81 -6.38 -16.18
CA ASP A 230 7.74 -6.97 -17.53
C ASP A 230 7.90 -8.50 -17.44
N GLU A 231 6.79 -9.24 -17.51
CA GLU A 231 6.80 -10.68 -17.41
C GLU A 231 7.64 -11.37 -18.51
N LYS A 232 7.85 -10.73 -19.64
CA LYS A 232 8.71 -11.24 -20.71
C LYS A 232 10.19 -11.26 -20.31
N SER A 233 10.56 -10.46 -19.33
CA SER A 233 11.91 -10.38 -18.78
C SER A 233 12.19 -11.39 -17.67
N TRP A 234 11.18 -12.17 -17.24
CA TRP A 234 11.33 -13.14 -16.16
C TRP A 234 12.44 -14.13 -16.48
N GLY A 235 13.47 -14.14 -15.65
CA GLY A 235 14.51 -15.14 -15.66
C GLY A 235 14.04 -16.47 -15.07
N ALA A 236 14.92 -17.46 -15.04
CA ALA A 236 14.68 -18.69 -14.27
C ALA A 236 14.42 -18.33 -12.80
N GLY A 237 13.50 -19.03 -12.17
CA GLY A 237 13.26 -18.92 -10.73
C GLY A 237 14.52 -19.24 -9.92
N ASP A 238 14.52 -18.93 -8.64
CA ASP A 238 15.63 -19.27 -7.75
C ASP A 238 15.77 -20.81 -7.67
N VAL A 239 16.74 -21.32 -8.39
CA VAL A 239 17.04 -22.76 -8.43
C VAL A 239 17.58 -23.30 -7.10
N ARG A 240 17.90 -22.40 -6.13
CA ARG A 240 18.32 -22.77 -4.79
C ARG A 240 17.17 -23.04 -3.83
N ALA A 241 15.94 -22.71 -4.22
CA ALA A 241 14.77 -23.10 -3.46
C ALA A 241 14.55 -24.60 -3.61
N GLU A 242 14.93 -25.38 -2.63
CA GLU A 242 14.54 -26.78 -2.51
C GLU A 242 13.03 -26.86 -2.63
N PRO A 243 12.48 -27.81 -3.41
CA PRO A 243 11.05 -28.01 -3.45
C PRO A 243 10.53 -28.23 -2.04
N LEU A 244 9.58 -27.41 -1.60
CA LEU A 244 9.00 -27.58 -0.27
C LEU A 244 8.39 -28.99 -0.16
N PRO A 245 8.59 -29.68 0.97
CA PRO A 245 7.99 -30.98 1.20
C PRO A 245 6.47 -30.96 1.01
N ILE A 246 5.89 -32.03 0.48
CA ILE A 246 4.44 -32.15 0.39
C ILE A 246 3.82 -31.95 1.78
N GLY A 247 2.85 -31.03 1.88
CA GLY A 247 2.19 -30.69 3.14
C GLY A 247 2.91 -29.65 4.00
N ALA A 248 4.09 -29.15 3.60
CA ALA A 248 4.66 -27.98 4.24
C ALA A 248 3.78 -26.74 4.03
N PRO A 249 3.79 -25.72 4.93
CA PRO A 249 3.21 -24.42 4.65
C PRO A 249 3.81 -23.91 3.33
N ASN A 250 2.95 -23.61 2.35
CA ASN A 250 3.33 -23.22 0.96
C ASN A 250 3.97 -24.35 0.11
N GLY A 251 4.00 -25.60 0.58
CA GLY A 251 4.40 -26.76 -0.22
C GLY A 251 3.25 -27.34 -1.07
N PRO A 252 3.56 -28.31 -1.95
CA PRO A 252 2.54 -29.03 -2.68
C PRO A 252 1.49 -29.65 -1.76
N ARG A 253 0.23 -29.49 -2.11
CA ARG A 253 -0.87 -30.06 -1.32
C ARG A 253 -0.88 -31.59 -1.43
N PRO A 254 -1.11 -32.32 -0.33
CA PRO A 254 -1.33 -33.75 -0.40
C PRO A 254 -2.47 -34.12 -1.35
N ALA A 255 -2.24 -35.10 -2.22
CA ALA A 255 -3.20 -35.51 -3.26
C ALA A 255 -4.53 -36.07 -2.71
N ASN A 256 -4.53 -36.49 -1.44
CA ASN A 256 -5.69 -37.07 -0.75
C ASN A 256 -6.65 -36.04 -0.13
N LEU A 257 -6.31 -34.74 -0.19
CA LEU A 257 -7.21 -33.70 0.30
C LEU A 257 -8.15 -33.22 -0.81
N PRO A 258 -9.44 -32.94 -0.48
CA PRO A 258 -10.38 -32.43 -1.48
C PRO A 258 -9.87 -31.11 -2.07
N PRO A 259 -10.17 -30.78 -3.34
CA PRO A 259 -9.79 -29.52 -3.95
C PRO A 259 -10.25 -28.36 -3.07
N LEU A 260 -9.39 -27.38 -2.83
CA LEU A 260 -9.80 -26.12 -2.22
C LEU A 260 -10.85 -25.49 -3.14
N SER A 261 -12.03 -25.22 -2.58
CA SER A 261 -13.19 -24.80 -3.33
C SER A 261 -12.90 -23.62 -4.26
N ARG A 262 -13.45 -23.67 -5.46
CA ARG A 262 -13.55 -22.64 -6.49
C ARG A 262 -12.26 -22.17 -7.16
N TYR A 263 -11.12 -22.21 -6.51
CA TYR A 263 -9.85 -21.84 -7.09
C TYR A 263 -8.96 -23.07 -7.07
N PRO A 264 -8.57 -23.62 -8.23
CA PRO A 264 -7.60 -24.68 -8.24
C PRO A 264 -6.37 -24.18 -7.46
N SER A 265 -5.89 -25.01 -6.53
CA SER A 265 -4.64 -24.75 -5.85
C SER A 265 -3.58 -24.38 -6.88
N VAL A 266 -3.16 -23.15 -6.90
CA VAL A 266 -2.15 -22.62 -7.82
C VAL A 266 -0.73 -22.74 -7.29
N VAL A 267 -0.54 -23.59 -6.30
CA VAL A 267 0.79 -23.93 -5.78
C VAL A 267 1.70 -24.29 -6.97
N GLY A 268 2.74 -23.51 -7.15
CA GLY A 268 3.64 -23.63 -8.30
C GLY A 268 3.12 -23.02 -9.61
N ARG A 269 1.97 -22.35 -9.58
CA ARG A 269 1.49 -21.56 -10.73
C ARG A 269 1.68 -20.09 -10.40
N SER A 270 2.38 -19.39 -11.26
CA SER A 270 2.37 -17.96 -11.34
C SER A 270 1.67 -17.61 -12.65
N PRO A 271 0.34 -17.39 -12.64
CA PRO A 271 -0.38 -17.12 -13.88
C PRO A 271 0.08 -15.80 -14.49
N GLY A 272 0.65 -14.90 -13.68
CA GLY A 272 0.97 -13.56 -14.10
C GLY A 272 -0.27 -12.70 -14.32
N HIS A 273 -0.04 -11.46 -14.74
CA HIS A 273 -1.06 -10.52 -15.21
C HIS A 273 -0.87 -10.17 -16.70
N GLY A 274 0.03 -10.86 -17.39
CA GLY A 274 0.31 -10.69 -18.82
C GLY A 274 1.01 -9.39 -19.15
N SER A 275 0.42 -8.57 -20.02
CA SER A 275 1.05 -7.34 -20.52
C SER A 275 1.09 -6.19 -19.50
N PHE A 276 0.35 -6.28 -18.39
CA PHE A 276 0.29 -5.25 -17.37
C PHE A 276 0.24 -5.88 -15.97
N HIS A 277 1.40 -6.03 -15.37
CA HIS A 277 1.57 -6.60 -14.03
C HIS A 277 2.03 -5.52 -13.06
N PRO A 278 1.10 -4.88 -12.31
CA PRO A 278 1.43 -3.76 -11.43
C PRO A 278 2.22 -4.23 -10.21
N VAL A 279 3.24 -3.45 -9.83
CA VAL A 279 4.06 -3.71 -8.64
C VAL A 279 4.12 -2.51 -7.69
N ALA A 280 3.70 -1.30 -8.13
CA ALA A 280 3.60 -0.14 -7.27
C ALA A 280 2.51 0.82 -7.75
N TRP A 281 1.78 1.42 -6.79
CA TRP A 281 0.72 2.41 -7.06
C TRP A 281 0.43 3.31 -5.87
N CYS A 282 -0.38 4.35 -6.10
CA CYS A 282 -0.91 5.22 -5.06
C CYS A 282 -2.39 5.52 -5.27
N GLN A 283 -3.08 5.88 -4.19
CA GLN A 283 -4.46 6.36 -4.19
C GLN A 283 -4.74 7.20 -2.95
N TYR A 284 -5.78 8.01 -3.01
CA TYR A 284 -6.50 8.48 -1.83
C TYR A 284 -7.51 7.43 -1.41
N TYR A 285 -7.67 7.22 -0.13
CA TYR A 285 -8.61 6.23 0.42
C TYR A 285 -9.14 6.68 1.77
N ASP A 286 -10.48 6.75 1.91
CA ASP A 286 -11.20 7.07 3.15
C ASP A 286 -10.61 8.30 3.89
N GLY A 287 -10.19 9.31 3.15
CA GLY A 287 -9.56 10.52 3.68
C GLY A 287 -8.03 10.51 3.71
N GLY A 288 -7.39 9.36 3.65
CA GLY A 288 -5.92 9.23 3.75
C GLY A 288 -5.19 9.15 2.40
N LYS A 289 -3.88 9.07 2.50
CA LYS A 289 -2.95 8.89 1.38
C LYS A 289 -2.31 7.52 1.47
N VAL A 290 -2.33 6.76 0.39
CA VAL A 290 -1.83 5.38 0.36
C VAL A 290 -0.83 5.19 -0.77
N PHE A 291 0.35 4.71 -0.43
CA PHE A 291 1.33 4.16 -1.36
C PHE A 291 1.47 2.66 -1.10
N ALA A 292 1.47 1.87 -2.16
CA ALA A 292 1.55 0.42 -2.07
C ALA A 292 2.54 -0.15 -3.09
N THR A 293 3.33 -1.14 -2.66
CA THR A 293 4.20 -1.91 -3.54
C THR A 293 4.25 -3.37 -3.11
N THR A 294 4.19 -4.28 -4.08
CA THR A 294 4.32 -5.72 -3.85
C THR A 294 5.78 -6.16 -3.71
N LEU A 295 6.74 -5.28 -4.03
CA LEU A 295 8.18 -5.54 -3.95
C LEU A 295 8.65 -5.61 -2.50
N GLY A 296 9.80 -6.29 -2.25
CA GLY A 296 10.47 -6.28 -0.96
C GLY A 296 10.51 -7.62 -0.22
N HIS A 297 10.53 -8.74 -0.94
CA HIS A 297 10.61 -10.09 -0.36
C HIS A 297 11.93 -10.32 0.38
N ASP A 298 13.06 -10.03 -0.23
CA ASP A 298 14.37 -10.37 0.31
C ASP A 298 14.93 -9.26 1.23
N ALA A 299 15.70 -9.66 2.24
CA ALA A 299 16.47 -8.75 3.08
C ALA A 299 17.39 -7.84 2.26
N LYS A 300 18.01 -8.39 1.22
CA LYS A 300 18.94 -7.68 0.33
C LYS A 300 18.30 -6.51 -0.42
N ALA A 301 17.00 -6.51 -0.59
CA ALA A 301 16.29 -5.37 -1.16
C ALA A 301 16.39 -4.12 -0.27
N PHE A 302 16.46 -4.32 1.04
CA PHE A 302 16.54 -3.23 2.04
C PHE A 302 17.99 -2.85 2.37
N GLU A 303 18.95 -3.78 2.24
CA GLU A 303 20.34 -3.54 2.54
C GLU A 303 20.98 -2.56 1.55
N LYS A 304 21.85 -1.70 2.07
CA LYS A 304 22.68 -0.84 1.23
C LYS A 304 23.61 -1.72 0.39
N ASP A 305 23.52 -1.59 -0.92
CA ASP A 305 24.29 -2.40 -1.87
C ASP A 305 24.00 -3.92 -1.78
N GLY A 306 22.79 -4.30 -1.30
CA GLY A 306 22.44 -5.69 -1.04
C GLY A 306 22.29 -6.54 -2.30
N GLU A 307 21.63 -6.02 -3.34
CA GLU A 307 21.45 -6.71 -4.64
C GLU A 307 21.24 -5.71 -5.78
N PRO A 308 21.37 -6.13 -7.04
CA PRO A 308 21.03 -5.30 -8.18
C PRO A 308 19.56 -4.82 -8.09
N GLY A 309 19.36 -3.49 -8.16
CA GLY A 309 18.03 -2.88 -8.04
C GLY A 309 17.62 -2.52 -6.63
N ALA A 310 18.34 -2.89 -5.59
CA ALA A 310 18.03 -2.52 -4.19
C ALA A 310 17.97 -1.01 -4.00
N SER A 311 18.91 -0.25 -4.57
CA SER A 311 18.91 1.22 -4.49
C SER A 311 17.69 1.85 -5.17
N GLN A 312 17.23 1.28 -6.28
CA GLN A 312 16.01 1.72 -6.98
C GLN A 312 14.77 1.41 -6.14
N PHE A 313 14.69 0.21 -5.56
CA PHE A 313 13.62 -0.16 -4.65
C PHE A 313 13.59 0.75 -3.42
N GLN A 314 14.73 1.01 -2.78
CA GLN A 314 14.82 1.93 -1.64
C GLN A 314 14.38 3.35 -2.02
N SER A 315 14.80 3.83 -3.19
CA SER A 315 14.35 5.13 -3.70
C SER A 315 12.84 5.17 -3.94
N LEU A 316 12.24 4.10 -4.48
CA LEU A 316 10.82 3.95 -4.68
C LEU A 316 10.04 4.05 -3.35
N ILE A 317 10.44 3.29 -2.34
CA ILE A 317 9.75 3.31 -1.03
C ILE A 317 9.98 4.63 -0.29
N VAL A 318 11.16 5.23 -0.37
CA VAL A 318 11.46 6.56 0.22
C VAL A 318 10.57 7.62 -0.39
N GLY A 319 10.46 7.67 -1.72
CA GLY A 319 9.57 8.62 -2.40
C GLY A 319 8.10 8.38 -2.05
N GLY A 320 7.66 7.13 -1.98
CA GLY A 320 6.33 6.74 -1.53
C GLY A 320 6.04 7.20 -0.10
N ILE A 321 6.94 6.94 0.85
CA ILE A 321 6.82 7.37 2.25
C ILE A 321 6.77 8.90 2.34
N LYS A 322 7.68 9.61 1.68
CA LYS A 322 7.69 11.10 1.65
C LYS A 322 6.37 11.67 1.12
N SER A 323 5.82 11.06 0.08
CA SER A 323 4.58 11.54 -0.52
C SER A 323 3.36 11.35 0.40
N VAL A 324 3.22 10.21 1.07
CA VAL A 324 2.11 9.99 2.01
C VAL A 324 2.25 10.82 3.28
N MET A 325 3.48 11.10 3.74
CA MET A 325 3.72 12.00 4.87
C MET A 325 3.38 13.46 4.55
N GLY A 326 3.32 13.83 3.27
CA GLY A 326 3.14 15.21 2.83
C GLY A 326 4.44 16.02 2.70
N ALA A 327 5.60 15.35 2.71
CA ALA A 327 6.90 15.98 2.45
C ALA A 327 7.14 16.20 0.95
N GLU A 328 6.46 15.45 0.11
CA GLU A 328 6.50 15.54 -1.36
C GLU A 328 5.05 15.52 -1.90
N PRO A 329 4.83 15.98 -3.14
CA PRO A 329 3.51 15.90 -3.77
C PRO A 329 3.01 14.47 -3.83
N PHE A 330 1.74 14.27 -3.44
CA PHE A 330 1.15 12.93 -3.39
C PHE A 330 0.37 12.61 -4.67
N CYS A 331 0.65 11.43 -5.24
CA CYS A 331 -0.11 10.77 -6.31
C CYS A 331 -0.36 11.66 -7.56
N ARG A 332 0.60 12.55 -7.89
CA ARG A 332 0.51 13.51 -9.00
C ARG A 332 1.58 13.24 -10.03
#